data_4668effcd76d4d1111d6b33ee6bf1bd0
#
_entry.id   4668effcd76d4d1111d6b33ee6bf1bd0
#
_cell.length_a   1.000
_cell.length_b   1.000
_cell.length_c   1.000
_cell.angle_alpha   90.00
_cell.angle_beta   90.00
_cell.angle_gamma   90.00
#
_symmetry.space_group_name_H-M   'P 1'
#
loop_
_entity.id
_entity.type
_entity.pdbx_description
1 polymer ?
#
loop_
_entity_poly.entity_id
_entity_poly.type
_entity_poly.pdbx_seq_one_letter_code
_entity_poly.pdbx_strand_id
1 'polypeptide(L)'
;MTILCTMRNFSSMNIAASILLFVAAIAAAIIANSPVAPVYQEFLLHELHLQIGNFNLLSHGGENLRMIEFINDGLMTIFFLLVGLEIKRELLVGELSSFRKAALPFIAACGGMLFPVIVYMSICPPGSAGSQGLAIPMATDIAFSLGVLSLLGSRVPLSLKIFLTAFAVVDDIGGILVIALFYSSHVSYGYILIAALLYVLLYFIGKRGTTNKIFFLVIGVVIWYLFLQSGI
;
A
#
# COMPACT_ATOMS: atom_id res chain seq x y z
N MET A 1 18.11 -27.24 14.24
CA MET A 1 18.42 -26.08 15.13
C MET A 1 18.40 -24.76 14.38
N THR A 2 18.95 -24.68 13.18
CA THR A 2 19.01 -23.45 12.33
C THR A 2 17.63 -22.91 11.91
N ILE A 3 16.69 -23.78 11.50
CA ILE A 3 15.34 -23.38 11.04
C ILE A 3 14.50 -22.75 12.18
N LEU A 4 14.58 -23.30 13.39
CA LEU A 4 13.90 -22.77 14.57
C LEU A 4 14.45 -21.40 14.99
N CYS A 5 15.75 -21.18 14.84
CA CYS A 5 16.40 -19.91 15.13
C CYS A 5 15.98 -18.84 14.12
N THR A 6 15.87 -19.19 12.83
CA THR A 6 15.42 -18.30 11.76
C THR A 6 13.95 -17.93 11.92
N MET A 7 13.09 -18.87 12.29
CA MET A 7 11.66 -18.57 12.56
C MET A 7 11.47 -17.70 13.80
N ARG A 8 12.27 -17.88 14.84
CA ARG A 8 12.21 -17.03 16.05
C ARG A 8 12.68 -15.61 15.78
N ASN A 9 13.73 -15.42 14.98
CA ASN A 9 14.19 -14.10 14.58
C ASN A 9 13.18 -13.38 13.67
N PHE A 10 12.54 -14.10 12.76
CA PHE A 10 11.50 -13.54 11.89
C PHE A 10 10.27 -13.08 12.69
N SER A 11 9.84 -13.86 13.67
CA SER A 11 8.74 -13.48 14.58
C SER A 11 9.07 -12.26 15.43
N SER A 12 10.29 -12.17 15.96
CA SER A 12 10.71 -11.02 16.78
C SER A 12 10.89 -9.73 15.96
N MET A 13 11.32 -9.83 14.71
CA MET A 13 11.40 -8.69 13.79
C MET A 13 10.01 -8.13 13.46
N ASN A 14 9.03 -8.98 13.23
CA ASN A 14 7.67 -8.54 12.95
C ASN A 14 7.04 -7.83 14.16
N ILE A 15 7.27 -8.33 15.37
CA ILE A 15 6.79 -7.69 16.59
C ILE A 15 7.45 -6.32 16.78
N ALA A 16 8.76 -6.21 16.58
CA ALA A 16 9.48 -4.94 16.71
C ALA A 16 9.00 -3.91 15.67
N ALA A 17 8.79 -4.32 14.42
CA ALA A 17 8.24 -3.46 13.37
C ALA A 17 6.84 -2.94 13.73
N SER A 18 5.97 -3.82 14.26
CA SER A 18 4.62 -3.45 14.68
C SER A 18 4.62 -2.47 15.87
N ILE A 19 5.50 -2.68 16.85
CA ILE A 19 5.66 -1.75 17.98
C ILE A 19 6.15 -0.39 17.48
N LEU A 20 7.12 -0.37 16.57
CA LEU A 20 7.64 0.87 15.99
C LEU A 20 6.54 1.63 15.23
N LEU A 21 5.73 0.93 14.44
CA LEU A 21 4.59 1.51 13.74
C LEU A 21 3.58 2.15 14.72
N PHE A 22 3.27 1.43 15.79
CA PHE A 22 2.34 1.90 16.82
C PHE A 22 2.85 3.17 17.52
N VAL A 23 4.13 3.15 17.91
CA VAL A 23 4.78 4.31 18.55
C VAL A 23 4.84 5.50 17.59
N ALA A 24 5.17 5.27 16.32
CA ALA A 24 5.20 6.32 15.29
C ALA A 24 3.81 6.93 15.06
N ALA A 25 2.75 6.12 14.98
CA ALA A 25 1.38 6.59 14.82
C ALA A 25 0.92 7.46 16.01
N ILE A 26 1.19 7.01 17.25
CA ILE A 26 0.88 7.79 18.45
C ILE A 26 1.69 9.09 18.48
N ALA A 27 2.99 9.04 18.19
CA ALA A 27 3.83 10.22 18.14
C ALA A 27 3.33 11.24 17.09
N ALA A 28 2.99 10.78 15.90
CA ALA A 28 2.43 11.63 14.85
C ALA A 28 1.11 12.29 15.29
N ALA A 29 0.21 11.53 15.94
CA ALA A 29 -1.05 12.05 16.44
C ALA A 29 -0.83 13.11 17.55
N ILE A 30 0.13 12.88 18.46
CA ILE A 30 0.47 13.85 19.51
C ILE A 30 1.06 15.12 18.88
N ILE A 31 2.01 14.99 17.96
CA ILE A 31 2.65 16.14 17.29
C ILE A 31 1.61 16.95 16.53
N ALA A 32 0.75 16.30 15.74
CA ALA A 32 -0.29 16.97 14.96
C ALA A 32 -1.32 17.74 15.79
N ASN A 33 -1.51 17.35 17.06
CA ASN A 33 -2.44 18.01 17.99
C ASN A 33 -1.73 18.86 19.08
N SER A 34 -0.45 19.11 18.92
CA SER A 34 0.38 19.88 19.85
C SER A 34 0.66 21.30 19.34
N PRO A 35 1.19 22.22 20.17
CA PRO A 35 1.66 23.52 19.70
C PRO A 35 2.76 23.47 18.62
N VAL A 36 3.39 22.31 18.41
CA VAL A 36 4.42 22.06 17.39
C VAL A 36 3.79 21.69 16.03
N ALA A 37 2.49 21.49 15.95
CA ALA A 37 1.77 21.14 14.71
C ALA A 37 2.12 22.05 13.50
N PRO A 38 2.26 23.39 13.63
CA PRO A 38 2.63 24.23 12.51
C PRO A 38 4.02 23.91 11.93
N VAL A 39 5.01 23.63 12.79
CA VAL A 39 6.37 23.23 12.37
C VAL A 39 6.35 21.87 11.66
N TYR A 40 5.55 20.94 12.17
CA TYR A 40 5.37 19.63 11.54
C TYR A 40 4.71 19.75 10.15
N GLN A 41 3.69 20.59 10.02
CA GLN A 41 3.05 20.87 8.72
C GLN A 41 4.00 21.56 7.74
N GLU A 42 4.77 22.53 8.20
CA GLU A 42 5.79 23.20 7.38
C GLU A 42 6.83 22.19 6.86
N PHE A 43 7.30 21.28 7.69
CA PHE A 43 8.19 20.18 7.30
C PHE A 43 7.56 19.28 6.23
N LEU A 44 6.29 18.89 6.38
CA LEU A 44 5.59 18.04 5.41
C LEU A 44 5.34 18.76 4.08
N LEU A 45 5.16 20.06 4.09
CA LEU A 45 4.93 20.89 2.90
C LEU A 45 6.24 21.37 2.26
N HIS A 46 7.41 21.05 2.87
CA HIS A 46 8.70 21.44 2.33
C HIS A 46 8.94 20.82 0.96
N GLU A 47 9.33 21.66 -0.01
CA GLU A 47 9.59 21.21 -1.38
C GLU A 47 10.92 20.48 -1.50
N LEU A 48 10.92 19.36 -2.20
CA LEU A 48 12.11 18.57 -2.50
C LEU A 48 12.62 18.90 -3.90
N HIS A 49 13.87 19.31 -3.99
CA HIS A 49 14.52 19.62 -5.24
C HIS A 49 15.62 18.60 -5.56
N LEU A 50 15.46 17.85 -6.62
CA LEU A 50 16.52 17.01 -7.20
C LEU A 50 16.70 17.37 -8.66
N GLN A 51 17.50 18.42 -8.91
CA GLN A 51 17.76 18.96 -10.24
C GLN A 51 18.98 18.31 -10.89
N ILE A 52 18.80 17.83 -12.11
CA ILE A 52 19.90 17.43 -13.01
C ILE A 52 19.85 18.34 -14.25
N GLY A 53 20.68 19.38 -14.26
CA GLY A 53 20.60 20.45 -15.27
C GLY A 53 19.30 21.23 -15.15
N ASN A 54 18.53 21.32 -16.24
CA ASN A 54 17.22 21.99 -16.27
C ASN A 54 16.05 21.06 -15.96
N PHE A 55 16.33 19.79 -15.65
CA PHE A 55 15.30 18.79 -15.38
C PHE A 55 15.23 18.49 -13.89
N ASN A 56 14.06 18.71 -13.27
CA ASN A 56 13.79 18.31 -11.90
C ASN A 56 13.18 16.90 -11.90
N LEU A 57 13.93 15.93 -11.37
CA LEU A 57 13.48 14.52 -11.29
C LEU A 57 12.27 14.37 -10.35
N LEU A 58 12.17 15.21 -9.34
CA LEU A 58 11.11 15.21 -8.34
C LEU A 58 10.07 16.29 -8.64
N SER A 59 9.63 16.41 -9.91
CA SER A 59 8.52 17.28 -10.29
C SER A 59 7.35 16.42 -10.78
N HIS A 60 6.14 16.80 -10.35
CA HIS A 60 4.89 16.21 -10.80
C HIS A 60 4.01 17.32 -11.40
N GLY A 61 3.58 17.15 -12.66
CA GLY A 61 2.74 18.14 -13.33
C GLY A 61 3.35 19.54 -13.48
N GLY A 62 4.69 19.70 -13.35
CA GLY A 62 5.39 20.99 -13.42
C GLY A 62 5.60 21.68 -12.06
N GLU A 63 5.07 21.14 -10.98
CA GLU A 63 5.32 21.59 -9.61
C GLU A 63 6.36 20.71 -8.91
N ASN A 64 7.07 21.29 -7.94
CA ASN A 64 8.05 20.56 -7.15
C ASN A 64 7.34 19.61 -6.18
N LEU A 65 7.88 18.40 -6.04
CA LEU A 65 7.35 17.39 -5.13
C LEU A 65 7.55 17.84 -3.67
N ARG A 66 6.50 17.79 -2.87
CA ARG A 66 6.57 18.07 -1.43
C ARG A 66 6.98 16.81 -0.65
N MET A 67 7.50 17.00 0.56
CA MET A 67 7.89 15.89 1.44
C MET A 67 6.73 14.90 1.67
N ILE A 68 5.52 15.39 1.87
CA ILE A 68 4.32 14.55 2.05
C ILE A 68 4.01 13.73 0.80
N GLU A 69 4.15 14.30 -0.38
CA GLU A 69 3.94 13.61 -1.66
C GLU A 69 5.04 12.57 -1.89
N PHE A 70 6.30 12.88 -1.56
CA PHE A 70 7.39 11.91 -1.62
C PHE A 70 7.16 10.71 -0.68
N ILE A 71 6.63 10.93 0.51
CA ILE A 71 6.26 9.86 1.44
C ILE A 71 5.12 9.02 0.85
N ASN A 72 4.06 9.66 0.36
CA ASN A 72 2.89 8.99 -0.16
C ASN A 72 3.18 8.23 -1.47
N ASP A 73 3.89 8.84 -2.41
CA ASP A 73 4.10 8.25 -3.74
C ASP A 73 5.40 7.45 -3.83
N GLY A 74 6.42 7.85 -3.08
CA GLY A 74 7.73 7.19 -3.07
C GLY A 74 7.81 6.03 -2.06
N LEU A 75 7.65 6.32 -0.76
CA LEU A 75 7.82 5.29 0.28
C LEU A 75 6.66 4.30 0.29
N MET A 76 5.42 4.74 0.04
CA MET A 76 4.28 3.82 -0.06
C MET A 76 4.40 2.87 -1.25
N THR A 77 5.08 3.24 -2.33
CA THR A 77 5.37 2.31 -3.43
C THR A 77 6.17 1.09 -2.98
N ILE A 78 7.13 1.28 -2.07
CA ILE A 78 7.90 0.16 -1.49
C ILE A 78 6.96 -0.76 -0.68
N PHE A 79 6.06 -0.17 0.08
CA PHE A 79 5.04 -0.92 0.81
C PHE A 79 4.14 -1.71 -0.14
N PHE A 80 3.60 -1.08 -1.18
CA PHE A 80 2.76 -1.77 -2.17
C PHE A 80 3.52 -2.83 -2.97
N LEU A 81 4.83 -2.68 -3.19
CA LEU A 81 5.65 -3.74 -3.76
C LEU A 81 5.66 -4.98 -2.85
N LEU A 82 5.82 -4.80 -1.55
CA LEU A 82 5.78 -5.90 -0.58
C LEU A 82 4.40 -6.55 -0.54
N VAL A 83 3.34 -5.75 -0.51
CA VAL A 83 1.94 -6.22 -0.58
C VAL A 83 1.70 -7.00 -1.87
N GLY A 84 2.15 -6.49 -3.02
CA GLY A 84 2.03 -7.18 -4.30
C GLY A 84 2.74 -8.54 -4.35
N LEU A 85 3.91 -8.65 -3.72
CA LEU A 85 4.62 -9.93 -3.58
C LEU A 85 3.86 -10.90 -2.66
N GLU A 86 3.26 -10.40 -1.58
CA GLU A 86 2.42 -11.19 -0.67
C GLU A 86 1.14 -11.68 -1.37
N ILE A 87 0.45 -10.79 -2.11
CA ILE A 87 -0.71 -11.14 -2.96
C ILE A 87 -0.34 -12.27 -3.92
N LYS A 88 0.78 -12.15 -4.62
CA LYS A 88 1.25 -13.17 -5.55
C LYS A 88 1.51 -14.51 -4.85
N ARG A 89 2.08 -14.48 -3.67
CA ARG A 89 2.32 -15.67 -2.86
C ARG A 89 1.00 -16.33 -2.45
N GLU A 90 0.04 -15.54 -1.95
CA GLU A 90 -1.27 -16.03 -1.51
C GLU A 90 -2.08 -16.63 -2.68
N LEU A 91 -2.01 -16.03 -3.87
CA LEU A 91 -2.66 -16.55 -5.08
C LEU A 91 -2.06 -17.86 -5.58
N LEU A 92 -0.73 -18.05 -5.43
CA LEU A 92 -0.04 -19.23 -5.98
C LEU A 92 -0.03 -20.41 -5.02
N VAL A 93 0.18 -20.18 -3.73
CA VAL A 93 0.41 -21.24 -2.73
C VAL A 93 -0.36 -21.06 -1.42
N GLY A 94 -1.06 -19.93 -1.23
CA GLY A 94 -1.78 -19.60 -0.02
C GLY A 94 -3.28 -19.94 -0.05
N GLU A 95 -4.04 -19.28 0.81
CA GLU A 95 -5.48 -19.49 0.94
C GLU A 95 -6.28 -18.96 -0.26
N LEU A 96 -5.76 -17.98 -1.00
CA LEU A 96 -6.38 -17.45 -2.21
C LEU A 96 -6.12 -18.33 -3.45
N SER A 97 -5.33 -19.39 -3.34
CA SER A 97 -5.02 -20.33 -4.43
C SER A 97 -6.20 -21.18 -4.89
N SER A 98 -7.26 -21.29 -4.08
CA SER A 98 -8.47 -22.03 -4.39
C SER A 98 -9.72 -21.21 -4.12
N PHE A 99 -10.67 -21.21 -5.06
CA PHE A 99 -11.92 -20.47 -4.93
C PHE A 99 -12.70 -20.81 -3.65
N ARG A 100 -12.69 -22.07 -3.22
CA ARG A 100 -13.36 -22.48 -1.97
C ARG A 100 -12.74 -21.85 -0.72
N LYS A 101 -11.41 -21.73 -0.69
CA LYS A 101 -10.69 -21.13 0.43
C LYS A 101 -10.78 -19.61 0.40
N ALA A 102 -10.69 -19.01 -0.79
CA ALA A 102 -10.77 -17.57 -1.01
C ALA A 102 -12.16 -16.98 -0.76
N ALA A 103 -13.23 -17.79 -0.87
CA ALA A 103 -14.61 -17.30 -0.80
C ALA A 103 -14.92 -16.59 0.53
N LEU A 104 -14.50 -17.16 1.67
CA LEU A 104 -14.78 -16.55 2.98
C LEU A 104 -14.02 -15.25 3.20
N PRO A 105 -12.69 -15.17 3.01
CA PRO A 105 -11.96 -13.89 3.08
C PRO A 105 -12.49 -12.84 2.09
N PHE A 106 -12.85 -13.25 0.88
CA PHE A 106 -13.39 -12.36 -0.15
C PHE A 106 -14.74 -11.74 0.26
N ILE A 107 -15.69 -12.56 0.69
CA ILE A 107 -17.00 -12.07 1.15
C ILE A 107 -16.84 -11.17 2.38
N ALA A 108 -15.98 -11.56 3.32
CA ALA A 108 -15.69 -10.76 4.51
C ALA A 108 -15.07 -9.40 4.14
N ALA A 109 -14.11 -9.35 3.20
CA ALA A 109 -13.50 -8.12 2.72
C ALA A 109 -14.50 -7.21 2.00
N CYS A 110 -15.34 -7.77 1.12
CA CYS A 110 -16.43 -7.01 0.52
C CYS A 110 -17.36 -6.38 1.57
N GLY A 111 -17.72 -7.13 2.60
CA GLY A 111 -18.52 -6.61 3.72
C GLY A 111 -17.78 -5.55 4.52
N GLY A 112 -16.49 -5.77 4.80
CA GLY A 112 -15.61 -4.84 5.51
C GLY A 112 -15.41 -3.52 4.77
N MET A 113 -15.38 -3.52 3.44
CA MET A 113 -15.32 -2.32 2.62
C MET A 113 -16.68 -1.61 2.48
N LEU A 114 -17.74 -2.37 2.15
CA LEU A 114 -19.04 -1.79 1.83
C LEU A 114 -19.74 -1.21 3.07
N PHE A 115 -19.69 -1.89 4.20
CA PHE A 115 -20.41 -1.45 5.40
C PHE A 115 -19.93 -0.10 5.93
N PRO A 116 -18.62 0.16 6.12
CA PRO A 116 -18.13 1.46 6.52
C PRO A 116 -18.47 2.57 5.52
N VAL A 117 -18.45 2.26 4.21
CA VAL A 117 -18.84 3.21 3.16
C VAL A 117 -20.32 3.61 3.30
N ILE A 118 -21.22 2.64 3.50
CA ILE A 118 -22.65 2.90 3.69
C ILE A 118 -22.87 3.78 4.94
N VAL A 119 -22.20 3.46 6.05
CA VAL A 119 -22.29 4.27 7.28
C VAL A 119 -21.73 5.67 7.03
N TYR A 120 -20.60 5.79 6.34
CA TYR A 120 -20.02 7.09 6.00
C TYR A 120 -20.95 7.94 5.15
N MET A 121 -21.54 7.36 4.10
CA MET A 121 -22.51 8.04 3.23
C MET A 121 -23.78 8.49 3.96
N SER A 122 -24.17 7.76 5.00
CA SER A 122 -25.34 8.15 5.82
C SER A 122 -25.07 9.40 6.67
N ILE A 123 -23.81 9.65 7.03
CA ILE A 123 -23.37 10.80 7.82
C ILE A 123 -22.92 11.96 6.91
N CYS A 124 -22.20 11.64 5.84
CA CYS A 124 -21.67 12.58 4.85
C CYS A 124 -22.32 12.31 3.48
N PRO A 125 -23.52 12.88 3.20
CA PRO A 125 -24.21 12.64 1.94
C PRO A 125 -23.40 13.16 0.74
N PRO A 126 -23.60 12.60 -0.46
CA PRO A 126 -22.96 13.07 -1.68
C PRO A 126 -23.14 14.57 -1.90
N GLY A 127 -22.05 15.29 -2.22
CA GLY A 127 -22.04 16.73 -2.39
C GLY A 127 -21.73 17.54 -1.11
N SER A 128 -21.58 16.90 0.05
CA SER A 128 -21.04 17.54 1.24
C SER A 128 -19.51 17.71 1.15
N ALA A 129 -18.94 18.64 1.95
CA ALA A 129 -17.51 18.87 2.01
C ALA A 129 -16.69 17.60 2.37
N GLY A 130 -17.32 16.66 3.09
CA GLY A 130 -16.71 15.37 3.45
C GLY A 130 -16.85 14.26 2.41
N SER A 131 -17.62 14.45 1.34
CA SER A 131 -17.92 13.36 0.38
C SER A 131 -16.68 12.77 -0.31
N GLN A 132 -15.60 13.52 -0.39
CA GLN A 132 -14.32 13.04 -0.95
C GLN A 132 -13.59 12.04 -0.04
N GLY A 133 -13.96 11.96 1.24
CA GLY A 133 -13.35 11.03 2.20
C GLY A 133 -13.94 9.61 2.20
N LEU A 134 -14.74 9.24 1.22
CA LEU A 134 -15.49 7.97 1.17
C LEU A 134 -14.59 6.73 1.27
N ALA A 135 -13.38 6.78 0.69
CA ALA A 135 -12.43 5.67 0.70
C ALA A 135 -11.64 5.55 2.02
N ILE A 136 -11.62 6.59 2.87
CA ILE A 136 -10.83 6.58 4.12
C ILE A 136 -11.24 5.43 5.06
N PRO A 137 -12.54 5.20 5.34
CA PRO A 137 -12.96 4.13 6.26
C PRO A 137 -12.84 2.71 5.67
N MET A 138 -12.48 2.58 4.39
CA MET A 138 -12.26 1.28 3.75
C MET A 138 -10.84 0.76 3.98
N ALA A 139 -9.85 1.65 4.15
CA ALA A 139 -8.45 1.27 4.20
C ALA A 139 -8.15 0.45 5.47
N THR A 140 -7.54 -0.73 5.28
CA THR A 140 -7.11 -1.62 6.36
C THR A 140 -5.59 -1.65 6.44
N ASP A 141 -5.02 -1.46 7.62
CA ASP A 141 -3.58 -1.63 7.85
C ASP A 141 -3.28 -3.07 8.28
N ILE A 142 -2.78 -3.87 7.33
CA ILE A 142 -2.37 -5.27 7.58
C ILE A 142 -1.26 -5.33 8.63
N ALA A 143 -0.25 -4.47 8.55
CA ALA A 143 0.90 -4.52 9.42
C ALA A 143 0.49 -4.26 10.88
N PHE A 144 -0.40 -3.28 11.08
CA PHE A 144 -0.97 -2.97 12.38
C PHE A 144 -1.82 -4.13 12.93
N SER A 145 -2.72 -4.67 12.12
CA SER A 145 -3.62 -5.77 12.51
C SER A 145 -2.87 -7.04 12.87
N LEU A 146 -1.88 -7.45 12.05
CA LEU A 146 -1.01 -8.59 12.32
C LEU A 146 -0.08 -8.32 13.50
N GLY A 147 0.32 -7.07 13.71
CA GLY A 147 1.10 -6.65 14.85
C GLY A 147 0.37 -6.90 16.16
N VAL A 148 -0.88 -6.42 16.26
CA VAL A 148 -1.74 -6.66 17.43
C VAL A 148 -1.94 -8.16 17.68
N LEU A 149 -2.21 -8.94 16.61
CA LEU A 149 -2.33 -10.39 16.72
C LEU A 149 -1.03 -11.07 17.15
N SER A 150 0.12 -10.54 16.76
CA SER A 150 1.43 -11.05 17.14
C SER A 150 1.74 -10.80 18.62
N LEU A 151 1.27 -9.68 19.19
CA LEU A 151 1.39 -9.38 20.62
C LEU A 151 0.59 -10.37 21.49
N LEU A 152 -0.52 -10.89 20.98
CA LEU A 152 -1.31 -11.91 21.65
C LEU A 152 -0.64 -13.31 21.61
N GLY A 153 0.38 -13.48 20.78
CA GLY A 153 1.26 -14.65 20.73
C GLY A 153 0.56 -15.95 20.37
N SER A 154 0.80 -16.98 21.20
CA SER A 154 0.25 -18.34 21.01
C SER A 154 -1.24 -18.47 21.35
N ARG A 155 -1.87 -17.45 21.94
CA ARG A 155 -3.31 -17.45 22.25
C ARG A 155 -4.17 -17.35 21.00
N VAL A 156 -3.61 -16.89 19.90
CA VAL A 156 -4.32 -16.71 18.61
C VAL A 156 -4.13 -17.98 17.76
N PRO A 157 -5.20 -18.66 17.34
CA PRO A 157 -5.13 -19.78 16.42
C PRO A 157 -4.47 -19.39 15.10
N LEU A 158 -3.66 -20.28 14.53
CA LEU A 158 -2.98 -20.03 13.25
C LEU A 158 -3.98 -19.76 12.11
N SER A 159 -5.12 -20.45 12.12
CA SER A 159 -6.19 -20.26 11.14
C SER A 159 -6.74 -18.83 11.12
N LEU A 160 -6.82 -18.17 12.27
CA LEU A 160 -7.27 -16.77 12.35
C LEU A 160 -6.23 -15.82 11.76
N LYS A 161 -4.94 -16.06 11.97
CA LYS A 161 -3.86 -15.27 11.36
C LYS A 161 -3.88 -15.40 9.84
N ILE A 162 -4.02 -16.62 9.33
CA ILE A 162 -4.11 -16.91 7.89
C ILE A 162 -5.35 -16.24 7.29
N PHE A 163 -6.51 -16.38 7.93
CA PHE A 163 -7.74 -15.73 7.49
C PHE A 163 -7.58 -14.20 7.43
N LEU A 164 -7.03 -13.59 8.49
CA LEU A 164 -6.84 -12.13 8.53
C LEU A 164 -5.88 -11.65 7.44
N THR A 165 -4.79 -12.40 7.17
CA THR A 165 -3.87 -12.07 6.08
C THR A 165 -4.58 -12.12 4.72
N ALA A 166 -5.33 -13.19 4.44
CA ALA A 166 -6.06 -13.32 3.18
C ALA A 166 -7.18 -12.27 3.05
N PHE A 167 -7.89 -11.96 4.13
CA PHE A 167 -8.89 -10.89 4.21
C PHE A 167 -8.28 -9.54 3.86
N ALA A 168 -7.19 -9.18 4.52
CA ALA A 168 -6.54 -7.89 4.33
C ALA A 168 -5.91 -7.73 2.93
N VAL A 169 -5.37 -8.81 2.34
CA VAL A 169 -4.90 -8.81 0.95
C VAL A 169 -6.03 -8.51 -0.04
N VAL A 170 -7.23 -9.09 0.17
CA VAL A 170 -8.39 -8.80 -0.69
C VAL A 170 -8.88 -7.37 -0.50
N ASP A 171 -8.86 -6.88 0.72
CA ASP A 171 -9.25 -5.52 1.08
C ASP A 171 -8.31 -4.47 0.44
N ASP A 172 -6.99 -4.69 0.48
CA ASP A 172 -6.01 -3.84 -0.19
C ASP A 172 -6.23 -3.77 -1.71
N ILE A 173 -6.47 -4.92 -2.35
CA ILE A 173 -6.81 -4.96 -3.79
C ILE A 173 -8.07 -4.14 -4.06
N GLY A 174 -9.10 -4.30 -3.24
CA GLY A 174 -10.34 -3.56 -3.34
C GLY A 174 -10.14 -2.06 -3.16
N GLY A 175 -9.36 -1.65 -2.17
CA GLY A 175 -9.00 -0.26 -1.91
C GLY A 175 -8.27 0.40 -3.08
N ILE A 176 -7.26 -0.29 -3.64
CA ILE A 176 -6.54 0.18 -4.84
C ILE A 176 -7.48 0.36 -6.03
N LEU A 177 -8.38 -0.60 -6.27
CA LEU A 177 -9.35 -0.50 -7.37
C LEU A 177 -10.32 0.67 -7.18
N VAL A 178 -10.81 0.91 -5.96
CA VAL A 178 -11.69 2.04 -5.67
C VAL A 178 -10.95 3.36 -5.87
N ILE A 179 -9.72 3.50 -5.39
CA ILE A 179 -8.91 4.71 -5.59
C ILE A 179 -8.70 4.95 -7.08
N ALA A 180 -8.27 3.94 -7.84
CA ALA A 180 -8.02 4.06 -9.27
C ALA A 180 -9.27 4.42 -10.09
N LEU A 181 -10.46 3.95 -9.70
CA LEU A 181 -11.70 4.18 -10.44
C LEU A 181 -12.40 5.50 -10.08
N PHE A 182 -12.32 5.92 -8.82
CA PHE A 182 -13.12 7.05 -8.32
C PHE A 182 -12.32 8.31 -7.99
N TYR A 183 -10.99 8.21 -7.79
CA TYR A 183 -10.16 9.32 -7.35
C TYR A 183 -9.14 9.78 -8.39
N SER A 184 -8.97 9.08 -9.50
CA SER A 184 -8.11 9.52 -10.61
C SER A 184 -8.75 10.70 -11.35
N SER A 185 -8.11 11.88 -11.30
CA SER A 185 -8.69 13.13 -11.84
C SER A 185 -8.27 13.45 -13.27
N HIS A 186 -7.02 13.24 -13.65
CA HIS A 186 -6.48 13.55 -14.98
C HIS A 186 -5.58 12.41 -15.48
N VAL A 187 -6.21 11.40 -16.08
CA VAL A 187 -5.49 10.20 -16.54
C VAL A 187 -4.85 10.44 -17.90
N SER A 188 -3.52 10.39 -17.95
CA SER A 188 -2.76 10.43 -19.19
C SER A 188 -2.55 9.05 -19.78
N TYR A 189 -3.41 8.64 -20.71
CA TYR A 189 -3.41 7.31 -21.32
C TYR A 189 -2.09 6.93 -22.02
N GLY A 190 -1.30 7.92 -22.47
CA GLY A 190 -0.01 7.67 -23.10
C GLY A 190 0.99 7.00 -22.17
N TYR A 191 1.12 7.50 -20.94
CA TYR A 191 2.01 6.90 -19.94
C TYR A 191 1.56 5.51 -19.52
N ILE A 192 0.24 5.30 -19.37
CA ILE A 192 -0.33 3.99 -19.04
C ILE A 192 -0.02 2.98 -20.14
N LEU A 193 -0.17 3.36 -21.41
CA LEU A 193 0.12 2.47 -22.54
C LEU A 193 1.59 2.03 -22.54
N ILE A 194 2.52 2.98 -22.33
CA ILE A 194 3.95 2.67 -22.25
C ILE A 194 4.25 1.77 -21.06
N ALA A 195 3.67 2.04 -19.90
CA ALA A 195 3.81 1.22 -18.71
C ALA A 195 3.29 -0.22 -18.94
N ALA A 196 2.13 -0.36 -19.59
CA ALA A 196 1.55 -1.65 -19.95
C ALA A 196 2.44 -2.44 -20.93
N LEU A 197 3.02 -1.77 -21.92
CA LEU A 197 3.96 -2.39 -22.85
C LEU A 197 5.23 -2.88 -22.15
N LEU A 198 5.80 -2.08 -21.25
CA LEU A 198 6.93 -2.47 -20.42
C LEU A 198 6.60 -3.66 -19.51
N TYR A 199 5.40 -3.69 -18.93
CA TYR A 199 4.94 -4.79 -18.11
C TYR A 199 4.83 -6.10 -18.91
N VAL A 200 4.25 -6.04 -20.11
CA VAL A 200 4.17 -7.18 -21.03
C VAL A 200 5.58 -7.65 -21.43
N LEU A 201 6.49 -6.72 -21.71
CA LEU A 201 7.89 -7.03 -22.00
C LEU A 201 8.55 -7.77 -20.83
N LEU A 202 8.39 -7.28 -19.60
CA LEU A 202 8.90 -7.94 -18.38
C LEU A 202 8.35 -9.34 -18.21
N TYR A 203 7.05 -9.54 -18.50
CA TYR A 203 6.41 -10.86 -18.45
C TYR A 203 7.09 -11.85 -19.41
N PHE A 204 7.32 -11.45 -20.66
CA PHE A 204 7.98 -12.31 -21.64
C PHE A 204 9.45 -12.59 -21.30
N ILE A 205 10.19 -11.59 -20.81
CA ILE A 205 11.58 -11.76 -20.36
C ILE A 205 11.64 -12.71 -19.15
N GLY A 206 10.72 -12.55 -18.19
CA GLY A 206 10.62 -13.46 -17.04
C GLY A 206 10.31 -14.90 -17.46
N LYS A 207 9.41 -15.09 -18.44
CA LYS A 207 9.09 -16.42 -18.99
C LYS A 207 10.27 -17.08 -19.69
N ARG A 208 11.22 -16.31 -20.22
CA ARG A 208 12.47 -16.83 -20.81
C ARG A 208 13.51 -17.27 -19.77
N GLY A 209 13.18 -17.20 -18.47
CA GLY A 209 14.06 -17.68 -17.40
C GLY A 209 15.12 -16.68 -16.92
N THR A 210 14.98 -15.40 -17.28
CA THR A 210 15.87 -14.36 -16.77
C THR A 210 15.65 -14.17 -15.27
N THR A 211 16.69 -14.36 -14.45
CA THR A 211 16.63 -14.30 -12.97
C THR A 211 17.31 -13.05 -12.40
N ASN A 212 17.72 -12.11 -13.24
CA ASN A 212 18.40 -10.89 -12.79
C ASN A 212 17.43 -9.94 -12.08
N LYS A 213 17.46 -9.96 -10.75
CA LYS A 213 16.56 -9.16 -9.89
C LYS A 213 16.75 -7.65 -10.08
N ILE A 214 17.99 -7.19 -10.32
CA ILE A 214 18.32 -5.77 -10.51
C ILE A 214 17.65 -5.25 -11.78
N PHE A 215 17.68 -6.03 -12.87
CA PHE A 215 17.02 -5.68 -14.12
C PHE A 215 15.50 -5.47 -13.92
N PHE A 216 14.84 -6.41 -13.24
CA PHE A 216 13.41 -6.28 -12.95
C PHE A 216 13.10 -5.09 -12.03
N LEU A 217 13.97 -4.80 -11.04
CA LEU A 217 13.82 -3.65 -10.16
C LEU A 217 13.93 -2.33 -10.93
N VAL A 218 14.95 -2.18 -11.78
CA VAL A 218 15.16 -0.94 -12.57
C VAL A 218 13.97 -0.67 -13.49
N ILE A 219 13.51 -1.68 -14.23
CA ILE A 219 12.33 -1.48 -15.09
C ILE A 219 11.07 -1.26 -14.25
N GLY A 220 10.95 -1.90 -13.09
CA GLY A 220 9.87 -1.65 -12.14
C GLY A 220 9.82 -0.19 -11.68
N VAL A 221 10.97 0.43 -11.38
CA VAL A 221 11.07 1.85 -11.04
C VAL A 221 10.65 2.74 -12.22
N VAL A 222 11.02 2.38 -13.46
CA VAL A 222 10.57 3.11 -14.66
C VAL A 222 9.05 3.00 -14.83
N ILE A 223 8.46 1.83 -14.65
CA ILE A 223 7.01 1.63 -14.70
C ILE A 223 6.33 2.45 -13.61
N TRP A 224 6.84 2.43 -12.39
CA TRP A 224 6.33 3.25 -11.29
C TRP A 224 6.35 4.75 -11.65
N TYR A 225 7.47 5.24 -12.20
CA TYR A 225 7.58 6.65 -12.62
C TYR A 225 6.56 7.02 -13.71
N LEU A 226 6.30 6.10 -14.65
CA LEU A 226 5.28 6.30 -15.68
C LEU A 226 3.86 6.34 -15.07
N PHE A 227 3.56 5.52 -14.07
CA PHE A 227 2.30 5.59 -13.34
C PHE A 227 2.18 6.90 -12.57
N LEU A 228 3.23 7.35 -11.88
CA LEU A 228 3.27 8.64 -11.21
C LEU A 228 2.93 9.78 -12.18
N GLN A 229 3.50 9.77 -13.38
CA GLN A 229 3.23 10.78 -14.42
C GLN A 229 1.86 10.62 -15.09
N SER A 230 1.21 9.47 -14.95
CA SER A 230 -0.11 9.23 -15.55
C SER A 230 -1.26 9.87 -14.80
N GLY A 231 -1.09 10.24 -13.53
CA GLY A 231 -2.13 10.81 -12.67
C GLY A 231 -3.07 9.79 -12.04
N ILE A 232 -2.64 8.52 -11.98
CA ILE A 232 -3.35 7.44 -11.27
C ILE A 232 -2.71 7.20 -9.92
#